data_572fc1fb0af93a8cb01b376f82bebebc
#
_entry.id   572fc1fb0af93a8cb01b376f82bebebc
#
_cell.length_a   1.000
_cell.length_b   1.000
_cell.length_c   1.000
_cell.angle_alpha   90.00
_cell.angle_beta   90.00
_cell.angle_gamma   90.00
#
_symmetry.space_group_name_H-M   'P 1'
#
loop_
_entity.id
_entity.type
_entity.pdbx_description
1 polymer ?
#
loop_
_entity_poly.entity_id
_entity_poly.type
_entity_poly.pdbx_seq_one_letter_code
_entity_poly.pdbx_strand_id
1 'polypeptide(L)'
;IVANNRNIVRTERGEMQIGGVIYSDSADKAARFIMNCNQRKIPIVFLQDVTGFMVGTRAEQGGIIKDGAKMVNAVSNSTVPKFTFIIGNSYGAGNYAMCGKAYDPRLIYAWPSANIAVMGGAQASKTMLTIKLAQLEKEGKSISTEEQQALLQEIQQRYTSTTHPLYAAARLWVDGIMDPRHTRQIISRGLSMASHNH
;
A
#
# COMPACT_ATOMS: atom_id res chain seq x y z
N ILE A 1 16.35 1.14 -4.77
CA ILE A 1 15.29 0.88 -3.77
C ILE A 1 14.29 2.01 -3.83
N VAL A 2 13.00 1.68 -3.87
CA VAL A 2 11.86 2.59 -3.67
C VAL A 2 11.22 2.24 -2.34
N ALA A 3 11.15 3.20 -1.41
CA ALA A 3 10.65 2.96 -0.06
C ALA A 3 9.78 4.13 0.42
N ASN A 4 8.75 3.84 1.20
CA ASN A 4 7.98 4.88 1.85
C ASN A 4 8.74 5.43 3.07
N ASN A 5 8.77 6.75 3.21
CA ASN A 5 9.25 7.41 4.42
C ASN A 5 8.10 7.46 5.45
N ARG A 6 8.38 7.13 6.70
CA ARG A 6 7.40 7.20 7.81
C ARG A 6 7.44 8.51 8.59
N ASN A 7 8.48 9.30 8.39
CA ASN A 7 8.61 10.58 9.07
C ASN A 7 7.64 11.61 8.48
N ILE A 8 7.17 12.49 9.34
CA ILE A 8 6.50 13.72 8.90
C ILE A 8 7.59 14.66 8.40
N VAL A 9 7.43 15.15 7.18
CA VAL A 9 8.36 16.09 6.55
C VAL A 9 7.65 17.40 6.22
N ARG A 10 8.40 18.48 6.12
CA ARG A 10 7.91 19.76 5.60
C ARG A 10 8.53 20.01 4.24
N THR A 11 7.69 20.41 3.27
CA THR A 11 8.16 20.85 1.96
C THR A 11 8.86 22.21 2.07
N GLU A 12 9.59 22.61 1.04
CA GLU A 12 10.18 23.95 0.95
C GLU A 12 9.14 25.07 1.10
N ARG A 13 7.88 24.80 0.73
CA ARG A 13 6.75 25.71 0.88
C ARG A 13 6.12 25.70 2.27
N GLY A 14 6.68 24.93 3.22
CA GLY A 14 6.21 24.80 4.59
C GLY A 14 5.02 23.88 4.78
N GLU A 15 4.58 23.16 3.74
CA GLU A 15 3.48 22.19 3.81
C GLU A 15 3.94 20.92 4.54
N MET A 16 3.09 20.41 5.42
CA MET A 16 3.36 19.18 6.14
C MET A 16 2.90 17.98 5.31
N GLN A 17 3.80 17.02 5.11
CA GLN A 17 3.52 15.74 4.47
C GLN A 17 3.65 14.61 5.50
N ILE A 18 2.62 13.77 5.59
CA ILE A 18 2.53 12.64 6.52
C ILE A 18 3.22 11.43 5.92
N GLY A 19 4.03 10.74 6.73
CA GLY A 19 4.74 9.54 6.30
C GLY A 19 3.79 8.39 5.90
N GLY A 20 4.21 7.62 4.91
CA GLY A 20 3.42 6.53 4.34
C GLY A 20 2.35 6.97 3.33
N VAL A 21 2.10 8.27 3.18
CA VAL A 21 1.18 8.83 2.18
C VAL A 21 1.98 9.24 0.94
N ILE A 22 1.45 8.94 -0.24
CA ILE A 22 2.04 9.35 -1.52
C ILE A 22 1.42 10.70 -1.93
N TYR A 23 2.27 11.69 -2.16
CA TYR A 23 1.93 13.03 -2.66
C TYR A 23 2.35 13.18 -4.13
N SER A 24 1.89 14.22 -4.81
CA SER A 24 2.23 14.48 -6.23
C SER A 24 3.74 14.52 -6.49
N ASP A 25 4.48 15.23 -5.66
CA ASP A 25 5.94 15.36 -5.78
C ASP A 25 6.66 14.03 -5.57
N SER A 26 6.25 13.24 -4.57
CA SER A 26 6.82 11.93 -4.30
C SER A 26 6.45 10.89 -5.37
N ALA A 27 5.22 10.95 -5.92
CA ALA A 27 4.79 10.11 -7.02
C ALA A 27 5.59 10.38 -8.30
N ASP A 28 5.75 11.66 -8.67
CA ASP A 28 6.53 12.04 -9.85
C ASP A 28 8.02 11.70 -9.70
N LYS A 29 8.60 11.92 -8.50
CA LYS A 29 9.97 11.50 -8.19
C LYS A 29 10.16 9.99 -8.33
N ALA A 30 9.24 9.19 -7.78
CA ALA A 30 9.30 7.74 -7.85
C ALA A 30 9.12 7.26 -9.29
N ALA A 31 8.18 7.81 -10.05
CA ALA A 31 7.98 7.48 -11.46
C ALA A 31 9.26 7.68 -12.27
N ARG A 32 9.91 8.84 -12.16
CA ARG A 32 11.18 9.13 -12.85
C ARG A 32 12.29 8.19 -12.44
N PHE A 33 12.40 7.88 -11.15
CA PHE A 33 13.39 6.92 -10.66
C PHE A 33 13.19 5.52 -11.25
N ILE A 34 11.94 5.03 -11.26
CA ILE A 34 11.58 3.71 -11.81
C ILE A 34 11.89 3.66 -13.31
N MET A 35 11.51 4.71 -14.06
CA MET A 35 11.81 4.81 -15.49
C MET A 35 13.32 4.79 -15.76
N ASN A 36 14.11 5.52 -14.98
CA ASN A 36 15.57 5.53 -15.11
C ASN A 36 16.18 4.15 -14.82
N CYS A 37 15.71 3.46 -13.77
CA CYS A 37 16.13 2.09 -13.48
C CYS A 37 15.79 1.14 -14.62
N ASN A 38 14.58 1.26 -15.16
CA ASN A 38 14.12 0.44 -16.28
C ASN A 38 14.96 0.66 -17.54
N GLN A 39 15.25 1.92 -17.89
CA GLN A 39 16.09 2.27 -19.03
C GLN A 39 17.52 1.73 -18.88
N ARG A 40 18.05 1.74 -17.66
CA ARG A 40 19.41 1.27 -17.34
C ARG A 40 19.49 -0.22 -17.00
N LYS A 41 18.36 -0.95 -17.12
CA LYS A 41 18.27 -2.38 -16.79
C LYS A 41 18.67 -2.73 -15.35
N ILE A 42 18.34 -1.85 -14.40
CA ILE A 42 18.65 -2.01 -12.98
C ILE A 42 17.42 -2.60 -12.29
N PRO A 43 17.51 -3.76 -11.60
CA PRO A 43 16.44 -4.33 -10.80
C PRO A 43 15.96 -3.36 -9.71
N ILE A 44 14.67 -3.43 -9.37
CA ILE A 44 14.05 -2.51 -8.41
C ILE A 44 13.53 -3.29 -7.21
N VAL A 45 13.85 -2.80 -6.02
CA VAL A 45 13.31 -3.30 -4.74
C VAL A 45 12.34 -2.27 -4.19
N PHE A 46 11.10 -2.70 -3.90
CA PHE A 46 10.06 -1.91 -3.26
C PHE A 46 9.94 -2.31 -1.79
N LEU A 47 10.05 -1.35 -0.89
CA LEU A 47 9.76 -1.51 0.53
C LEU A 47 8.46 -0.78 0.85
N GLN A 48 7.37 -1.53 0.94
CA GLN A 48 6.03 -0.98 1.14
C GLN A 48 5.74 -0.73 2.62
N ASP A 49 5.46 0.52 2.94
CA ASP A 49 4.78 0.94 4.15
C ASP A 49 3.87 2.13 3.81
N VAL A 50 2.86 1.85 2.98
CA VAL A 50 2.02 2.84 2.30
C VAL A 50 0.59 2.78 2.79
N THR A 51 0.07 3.94 3.17
CA THR A 51 -1.33 4.10 3.59
C THR A 51 -2.27 4.51 2.46
N GLY A 52 -1.72 4.98 1.34
CA GLY A 52 -2.47 5.40 0.16
C GLY A 52 -1.88 6.65 -0.48
N PHE A 53 -2.59 7.18 -1.46
CA PHE A 53 -2.33 8.51 -2.00
C PHE A 53 -3.03 9.58 -1.18
N MET A 54 -2.49 10.81 -1.18
CA MET A 54 -3.17 11.95 -0.59
C MET A 54 -4.49 12.19 -1.31
N VAL A 55 -5.53 12.46 -0.54
CA VAL A 55 -6.90 12.71 -1.01
C VAL A 55 -7.37 14.11 -0.64
N GLY A 56 -8.45 14.53 -1.27
CA GLY A 56 -9.12 15.80 -1.00
C GLY A 56 -8.92 16.82 -2.12
N THR A 57 -9.80 17.80 -2.17
CA THR A 57 -9.93 18.78 -3.26
C THR A 57 -8.60 19.43 -3.63
N ARG A 58 -7.81 19.84 -2.63
CA ARG A 58 -6.50 20.47 -2.87
C ARG A 58 -5.50 19.52 -3.55
N ALA A 59 -5.45 18.27 -3.12
CA ALA A 59 -4.56 17.28 -3.70
C ALA A 59 -4.99 16.92 -5.14
N GLU A 60 -6.28 16.77 -5.35
CA GLU A 60 -6.86 16.42 -6.65
C GLU A 60 -6.67 17.57 -7.67
N GLN A 61 -6.97 18.80 -7.28
CA GLN A 61 -6.69 19.98 -8.10
C GLN A 61 -5.19 20.22 -8.31
N GLY A 62 -4.36 19.81 -7.35
CA GLY A 62 -2.90 19.86 -7.42
C GLY A 62 -2.27 18.80 -8.35
N GLY A 63 -3.06 17.86 -8.87
CA GLY A 63 -2.62 16.89 -9.88
C GLY A 63 -2.24 15.52 -9.36
N ILE A 64 -2.60 15.15 -8.11
CA ILE A 64 -2.27 13.84 -7.51
C ILE A 64 -2.74 12.65 -8.37
N ILE A 65 -3.91 12.76 -9.01
CA ILE A 65 -4.44 11.70 -9.86
C ILE A 65 -3.52 11.47 -11.06
N LYS A 66 -3.07 12.55 -11.71
CA LYS A 66 -2.18 12.50 -12.87
C LYS A 66 -0.78 11.99 -12.49
N ASP A 67 -0.22 12.49 -11.40
CA ASP A 67 1.13 12.11 -10.96
C ASP A 67 1.14 10.69 -10.37
N GLY A 68 0.09 10.31 -9.65
CA GLY A 68 -0.11 8.93 -9.21
C GLY A 68 -0.24 7.95 -10.39
N ALA A 69 -0.98 8.35 -11.43
CA ALA A 69 -1.09 7.55 -12.65
C ALA A 69 0.26 7.37 -13.36
N LYS A 70 1.14 8.40 -13.38
CA LYS A 70 2.51 8.25 -13.91
C LYS A 70 3.31 7.21 -13.13
N MET A 71 3.22 7.21 -11.80
CA MET A 71 3.94 6.25 -10.96
C MET A 71 3.44 4.82 -11.23
N VAL A 72 2.12 4.61 -11.25
CA VAL A 72 1.51 3.32 -11.57
C VAL A 72 1.89 2.86 -12.97
N ASN A 73 1.87 3.75 -13.95
CA ASN A 73 2.30 3.47 -15.33
C ASN A 73 3.78 3.06 -15.40
N ALA A 74 4.65 3.77 -14.69
CA ALA A 74 6.07 3.42 -14.64
C ALA A 74 6.32 2.02 -14.05
N VAL A 75 5.57 1.63 -13.00
CA VAL A 75 5.66 0.30 -12.39
C VAL A 75 5.13 -0.78 -13.34
N SER A 76 3.94 -0.55 -13.94
CA SER A 76 3.29 -1.54 -14.79
C SER A 76 4.05 -1.82 -16.09
N ASN A 77 4.69 -0.81 -16.67
CA ASN A 77 5.47 -0.95 -17.89
C ASN A 77 6.95 -1.31 -17.64
N SER A 78 7.37 -1.43 -16.39
CA SER A 78 8.75 -1.79 -16.06
C SER A 78 9.02 -3.26 -16.38
N THR A 79 10.03 -3.52 -17.20
CA THR A 79 10.46 -4.86 -17.63
C THR A 79 11.61 -5.42 -16.80
N VAL A 80 12.23 -4.60 -15.94
CA VAL A 80 13.29 -5.08 -15.05
C VAL A 80 12.73 -5.93 -13.91
N PRO A 81 13.52 -6.84 -13.33
CA PRO A 81 13.12 -7.60 -12.15
C PRO A 81 12.69 -6.66 -11.01
N LYS A 82 11.50 -6.91 -10.47
CA LYS A 82 10.92 -6.17 -9.34
C LYS A 82 10.76 -7.11 -8.15
N PHE A 83 11.13 -6.63 -6.98
CA PHE A 83 11.00 -7.36 -5.71
C PHE A 83 10.25 -6.50 -4.73
N THR A 84 9.21 -7.04 -4.10
CA THR A 84 8.35 -6.27 -3.20
C THR A 84 8.39 -6.87 -1.80
N PHE A 85 8.63 -6.01 -0.81
CA PHE A 85 8.61 -6.36 0.60
C PHE A 85 7.62 -5.46 1.32
N ILE A 86 6.56 -6.05 1.85
CA ILE A 86 5.55 -5.35 2.63
C ILE A 86 6.04 -5.34 4.08
N ILE A 87 6.64 -4.22 4.48
CA ILE A 87 7.29 -4.06 5.79
C ILE A 87 6.37 -3.45 6.85
N GLY A 88 5.24 -2.89 6.41
CA GLY A 88 4.22 -2.28 7.24
C GLY A 88 2.89 -2.28 6.52
N ASN A 89 2.28 -1.11 6.36
CA ASN A 89 0.99 -0.99 5.69
C ASN A 89 1.10 -1.12 4.17
N SER A 90 0.09 -1.71 3.56
CA SER A 90 -0.07 -1.79 2.11
C SER A 90 -1.53 -1.63 1.74
N TYR A 91 -1.99 -0.38 1.56
CA TYR A 91 -3.41 -0.08 1.41
C TYR A 91 -3.75 0.48 0.04
N GLY A 92 -4.86 -0.02 -0.52
CA GLY A 92 -5.56 0.51 -1.69
C GLY A 92 -4.66 0.73 -2.91
N ALA A 93 -4.80 1.90 -3.52
CA ALA A 93 -4.01 2.29 -4.70
C ALA A 93 -2.50 2.43 -4.40
N GLY A 94 -2.12 2.64 -3.12
CA GLY A 94 -0.72 2.65 -2.71
C GLY A 94 -0.03 1.29 -2.92
N ASN A 95 -0.75 0.18 -2.71
CA ASN A 95 -0.25 -1.15 -3.02
C ASN A 95 0.12 -1.28 -4.51
N TYR A 96 -0.74 -0.78 -5.40
CA TYR A 96 -0.47 -0.78 -6.85
C TYR A 96 0.76 0.05 -7.20
N ALA A 97 0.82 1.28 -6.71
CA ALA A 97 1.92 2.21 -6.99
C ALA A 97 3.29 1.69 -6.51
N MET A 98 3.30 0.92 -5.43
CA MET A 98 4.49 0.33 -4.84
C MET A 98 4.73 -1.13 -5.30
N CYS A 99 4.25 -1.50 -6.49
CA CYS A 99 4.45 -2.81 -7.10
C CYS A 99 3.87 -3.97 -6.26
N GLY A 100 2.58 -3.89 -5.95
CA GLY A 100 1.85 -5.02 -5.35
C GLY A 100 1.67 -6.18 -6.32
N LYS A 101 0.96 -7.22 -5.88
CA LYS A 101 0.77 -8.48 -6.63
C LYS A 101 0.26 -8.29 -8.05
N ALA A 102 -0.57 -7.26 -8.30
CA ALA A 102 -1.12 -6.97 -9.62
C ALA A 102 -0.07 -6.64 -10.70
N TYR A 103 1.13 -6.20 -10.31
CA TYR A 103 2.23 -5.87 -11.23
C TYR A 103 3.35 -6.92 -11.25
N ASP A 104 3.02 -8.11 -10.81
CA ASP A 104 3.81 -9.32 -10.93
C ASP A 104 5.29 -9.14 -10.55
N PRO A 105 5.59 -8.74 -9.30
CA PRO A 105 6.96 -8.75 -8.81
C PRO A 105 7.50 -10.18 -8.84
N ARG A 106 8.79 -10.35 -9.10
CA ARG A 106 9.46 -11.66 -9.08
C ARG A 106 9.35 -12.36 -7.73
N LEU A 107 9.38 -11.60 -6.66
CA LEU A 107 9.14 -12.05 -5.30
C LEU A 107 8.35 -10.97 -4.56
N ILE A 108 7.36 -11.38 -3.78
CA ILE A 108 6.61 -10.54 -2.86
C ILE A 108 6.54 -11.19 -1.49
N TYR A 109 7.16 -10.56 -0.51
CA TYR A 109 7.17 -11.02 0.88
C TYR A 109 6.53 -10.01 1.82
N ALA A 110 5.94 -10.52 2.89
CA ALA A 110 5.42 -9.67 3.97
C ALA A 110 6.17 -9.93 5.28
N TRP A 111 6.39 -8.88 6.06
CA TRP A 111 6.80 -9.03 7.45
C TRP A 111 5.59 -9.46 8.29
N PRO A 112 5.81 -10.10 9.47
CA PRO A 112 4.70 -10.50 10.36
C PRO A 112 3.84 -9.32 10.85
N SER A 113 4.42 -8.11 10.87
CA SER A 113 3.74 -6.86 11.24
C SER A 113 3.01 -6.17 10.09
N ALA A 114 3.05 -6.73 8.89
CA ALA A 114 2.43 -6.14 7.71
C ALA A 114 0.90 -6.15 7.81
N ASN A 115 0.26 -5.15 7.20
CA ASN A 115 -1.18 -5.08 7.05
C ASN A 115 -1.52 -4.83 5.58
N ILE A 116 -2.34 -5.71 5.01
CA ILE A 116 -2.71 -5.66 3.59
C ILE A 116 -4.23 -5.51 3.49
N ALA A 117 -4.69 -4.39 2.93
CA ALA A 117 -6.12 -4.09 2.85
C ALA A 117 -6.44 -3.02 1.81
N VAL A 118 -7.74 -2.80 1.58
CA VAL A 118 -8.20 -1.69 0.73
C VAL A 118 -7.96 -0.34 1.41
N MET A 119 -8.15 -0.26 2.73
CA MET A 119 -7.92 0.95 3.53
C MET A 119 -7.58 0.58 4.97
N GLY A 120 -7.14 1.55 5.77
CA GLY A 120 -6.85 1.32 7.20
C GLY A 120 -8.08 0.91 7.99
N GLY A 121 -7.92 0.00 8.97
CA GLY A 121 -9.03 -0.64 9.69
C GLY A 121 -9.99 0.34 10.37
N ALA A 122 -9.48 1.40 11.00
CA ALA A 122 -10.33 2.40 11.66
C ALA A 122 -11.21 3.18 10.66
N GLN A 123 -10.69 3.51 9.49
CA GLN A 123 -11.45 4.19 8.44
C GLN A 123 -12.47 3.24 7.80
N ALA A 124 -12.05 2.01 7.50
CA ALA A 124 -12.92 0.98 6.95
C ALA A 124 -14.11 0.71 7.87
N SER A 125 -13.86 0.53 9.16
CA SER A 125 -14.92 0.23 10.14
C SER A 125 -15.93 1.37 10.24
N LYS A 126 -15.47 2.62 10.28
CA LYS A 126 -16.35 3.79 10.29
C LYS A 126 -17.19 3.89 9.02
N THR A 127 -16.59 3.70 7.86
CA THR A 127 -17.31 3.73 6.58
C THR A 127 -18.36 2.63 6.49
N MET A 128 -18.01 1.41 6.88
CA MET A 128 -18.95 0.28 6.90
C MET A 128 -20.09 0.49 7.89
N LEU A 129 -19.80 1.05 9.07
CA LEU A 129 -20.83 1.42 10.04
C LEU A 129 -21.79 2.45 9.45
N THR A 130 -21.28 3.52 8.83
CA THR A 130 -22.11 4.55 8.19
C THR A 130 -23.04 3.96 7.13
N ILE A 131 -22.53 3.06 6.28
CA ILE A 131 -23.33 2.37 5.25
C ILE A 131 -24.42 1.53 5.92
N LYS A 132 -24.08 0.80 6.98
CA LYS A 132 -25.03 -0.07 7.68
C LYS A 132 -26.13 0.73 8.38
N LEU A 133 -25.76 1.86 9.01
CA LEU A 133 -26.74 2.76 9.63
C LEU A 133 -27.71 3.35 8.61
N ALA A 134 -27.18 3.82 7.45
CA ALA A 134 -28.03 4.34 6.38
C ALA A 134 -28.96 3.27 5.78
N GLN A 135 -28.54 2.01 5.76
CA GLN A 135 -29.39 0.89 5.36
C GLN A 135 -30.52 0.65 6.37
N LEU A 136 -30.19 0.59 7.68
CA LEU A 136 -31.18 0.40 8.75
C LEU A 136 -32.22 1.52 8.76
N GLU A 137 -31.77 2.77 8.58
CA GLU A 137 -32.66 3.93 8.51
C GLU A 137 -33.66 3.82 7.34
N LYS A 138 -33.22 3.37 6.17
CA LYS A 138 -34.11 3.09 5.03
C LYS A 138 -35.11 1.98 5.30
N GLU A 139 -34.74 1.02 6.14
CA GLU A 139 -35.64 -0.06 6.59
C GLU A 139 -36.58 0.39 7.74
N GLY A 140 -36.53 1.66 8.16
CA GLY A 140 -37.30 2.18 9.28
C GLY A 140 -36.85 1.68 10.66
N LYS A 141 -35.62 1.16 10.75
CA LYS A 141 -35.03 0.66 12.02
C LYS A 141 -34.04 1.69 12.56
N SER A 142 -34.10 1.91 13.86
CA SER A 142 -33.07 2.66 14.61
C SER A 142 -32.40 1.72 15.60
N ILE A 143 -31.11 1.91 15.81
CA ILE A 143 -30.33 1.17 16.80
C ILE A 143 -29.78 2.11 17.85
N SER A 144 -29.64 1.65 19.09
CA SER A 144 -29.12 2.42 20.21
C SER A 144 -27.62 2.73 20.02
N THR A 145 -27.10 3.65 20.82
CA THR A 145 -25.68 3.99 20.81
C THR A 145 -24.80 2.79 21.21
N GLU A 146 -25.29 1.98 22.15
CA GLU A 146 -24.61 0.76 22.59
C GLU A 146 -24.55 -0.28 21.48
N GLU A 147 -25.65 -0.48 20.76
CA GLU A 147 -25.70 -1.37 19.59
C GLU A 147 -24.79 -0.89 18.46
N GLN A 148 -24.72 0.44 18.23
CA GLN A 148 -23.78 1.01 17.25
C GLN A 148 -22.34 0.74 17.62
N GLN A 149 -21.97 0.87 18.90
CA GLN A 149 -20.63 0.57 19.38
C GLN A 149 -20.28 -0.92 19.26
N ALA A 150 -21.22 -1.79 19.62
CA ALA A 150 -21.04 -3.24 19.46
C ALA A 150 -20.83 -3.62 18.00
N LEU A 151 -21.66 -3.06 17.10
CA LEU A 151 -21.54 -3.27 15.66
C LEU A 151 -20.19 -2.75 15.10
N LEU A 152 -19.73 -1.60 15.58
CA LEU A 152 -18.43 -1.04 15.20
C LEU A 152 -17.27 -1.98 15.61
N GLN A 153 -17.34 -2.51 16.83
CA GLN A 153 -16.34 -3.46 17.33
C GLN A 153 -16.31 -4.75 16.53
N GLU A 154 -17.49 -5.31 16.23
CA GLU A 154 -17.61 -6.52 15.39
C GLU A 154 -16.98 -6.29 14.00
N ILE A 155 -17.36 -5.21 13.33
CA ILE A 155 -16.81 -4.85 12.01
C ILE A 155 -15.28 -4.70 12.10
N GLN A 156 -14.80 -4.00 13.13
CA GLN A 156 -13.36 -3.76 13.31
C GLN A 156 -12.60 -5.06 13.56
N GLN A 157 -13.13 -5.95 14.38
CA GLN A 157 -12.50 -7.25 14.66
C GLN A 157 -12.45 -8.13 13.42
N ARG A 158 -13.56 -8.20 12.67
CA ARG A 158 -13.63 -8.93 11.39
C ARG A 158 -12.66 -8.36 10.37
N TYR A 159 -12.58 -7.03 10.26
CA TYR A 159 -11.66 -6.37 9.33
C TYR A 159 -10.21 -6.65 9.69
N THR A 160 -9.85 -6.54 10.97
CA THR A 160 -8.49 -6.80 11.46
C THR A 160 -8.02 -8.23 11.12
N SER A 161 -8.89 -9.23 11.24
CA SER A 161 -8.54 -10.61 10.90
C SER A 161 -8.19 -10.79 9.42
N THR A 162 -8.81 -10.02 8.53
CA THR A 162 -8.59 -10.09 7.08
C THR A 162 -7.41 -9.26 6.57
N THR A 163 -6.88 -8.35 7.40
CA THR A 163 -5.71 -7.52 7.02
C THR A 163 -4.38 -8.18 7.36
N HIS A 164 -4.40 -9.21 8.19
CA HIS A 164 -3.20 -9.90 8.66
C HIS A 164 -2.45 -10.59 7.50
N PRO A 165 -1.10 -10.59 7.48
CA PRO A 165 -0.33 -11.15 6.37
C PRO A 165 -0.55 -12.67 6.19
N LEU A 166 -0.92 -13.42 7.24
CA LEU A 166 -1.30 -14.83 7.11
C LEU A 166 -2.56 -15.01 6.23
N TYR A 167 -3.52 -14.08 6.32
CA TYR A 167 -4.70 -14.10 5.47
C TYR A 167 -4.33 -13.91 3.98
N ALA A 168 -3.40 -13.00 3.71
CA ALA A 168 -2.87 -12.76 2.37
C ALA A 168 -2.04 -13.95 1.85
N ALA A 169 -1.20 -14.53 2.70
CA ALA A 169 -0.39 -15.70 2.35
C ALA A 169 -1.24 -16.93 2.02
N ALA A 170 -2.29 -17.18 2.80
CA ALA A 170 -3.24 -18.27 2.54
C ALA A 170 -3.98 -18.14 1.20
N ARG A 171 -3.98 -16.94 0.60
CA ARG A 171 -4.60 -16.62 -0.71
C ARG A 171 -3.59 -16.40 -1.82
N LEU A 172 -2.32 -16.68 -1.54
CA LEU A 172 -1.21 -16.48 -2.49
C LEU A 172 -1.06 -15.03 -2.97
N TRP A 173 -1.48 -14.06 -2.15
CA TRP A 173 -1.26 -12.64 -2.44
C TRP A 173 0.17 -12.21 -2.15
N VAL A 174 0.88 -12.99 -1.32
CA VAL A 174 2.32 -12.91 -1.09
C VAL A 174 2.91 -14.31 -1.22
N ASP A 175 4.19 -14.39 -1.61
CA ASP A 175 4.89 -15.66 -1.76
C ASP A 175 5.29 -16.26 -0.41
N GLY A 176 5.35 -15.42 0.63
CA GLY A 176 5.62 -15.88 1.98
C GLY A 176 5.69 -14.75 3.00
N ILE A 177 5.73 -15.15 4.27
CA ILE A 177 5.98 -14.27 5.40
C ILE A 177 7.42 -14.51 5.86
N MET A 178 8.16 -13.45 6.08
CA MET A 178 9.57 -13.52 6.38
C MET A 178 9.94 -12.80 7.67
N ASP A 179 10.94 -13.30 8.38
CA ASP A 179 11.56 -12.58 9.48
C ASP A 179 12.28 -11.32 8.94
N PRO A 180 12.01 -10.13 9.50
CA PRO A 180 12.66 -8.89 9.11
C PRO A 180 14.19 -8.96 9.05
N ARG A 181 14.81 -9.76 9.92
CA ARG A 181 16.27 -9.96 9.97
C ARG A 181 16.84 -10.61 8.71
N HIS A 182 16.03 -11.34 7.97
CA HIS A 182 16.44 -12.01 6.73
C HIS A 182 16.21 -11.18 5.47
N THR A 183 15.64 -9.96 5.58
CA THR A 183 15.27 -9.11 4.42
C THR A 183 16.44 -8.91 3.47
N ARG A 184 17.61 -8.50 3.97
CA ARG A 184 18.82 -8.29 3.16
C ARG A 184 19.26 -9.57 2.43
N GLN A 185 19.21 -10.72 3.11
CA GLN A 185 19.61 -11.99 2.54
C GLN A 185 18.68 -12.42 1.40
N ILE A 186 17.38 -12.25 1.59
CA ILE A 186 16.38 -12.60 0.58
C ILE A 186 16.48 -11.67 -0.64
N ILE A 187 16.69 -10.36 -0.41
CA ILE A 187 16.96 -9.40 -1.51
C ILE A 187 18.19 -9.85 -2.31
N SER A 188 19.30 -10.15 -1.63
CA SER A 188 20.53 -10.55 -2.28
C SER A 188 20.37 -11.83 -3.11
N ARG A 189 19.68 -12.84 -2.56
CA ARG A 189 19.37 -14.09 -3.28
C ARG A 189 18.47 -13.84 -4.48
N GLY A 190 17.42 -13.04 -4.31
CA GLY A 190 16.51 -12.67 -5.39
C GLY A 190 17.22 -11.98 -6.55
N LEU A 191 18.09 -11.01 -6.25
CA LEU A 191 18.92 -10.33 -7.25
C LEU A 191 19.87 -11.29 -7.96
N SER A 192 20.51 -12.20 -7.22
CA SER A 192 21.38 -13.23 -7.81
C SER A 192 20.60 -14.15 -8.74
N MET A 193 19.41 -14.64 -8.34
CA MET A 193 18.57 -15.46 -9.22
C MET A 193 18.14 -14.70 -10.49
N ALA A 194 17.78 -13.42 -10.35
CA ALA A 194 17.36 -12.60 -11.49
C ALA A 194 18.49 -12.31 -12.48
N SER A 195 19.75 -12.29 -12.04
CA SER A 195 20.90 -12.05 -12.91
C SER A 195 21.21 -13.21 -13.88
N HIS A 196 20.64 -14.39 -13.65
CA HIS A 196 20.77 -15.55 -14.54
C HIS A 196 19.69 -15.61 -15.63
N ASN A 197 18.67 -14.77 -15.59
CA ASN A 197 17.63 -14.64 -16.60
C ASN A 197 17.94 -13.41 -17.49
N HIS A 198 18.57 -13.67 -18.61
CA HIS A 198 18.84 -12.66 -19.65
C HIS A 198 17.63 -12.47 -20.56
#